data_98ef3cfaa96fd2e4a7dbdec6898559d2
#
_entry.id   98ef3cfaa96fd2e4a7dbdec6898559d2
#
_cell.length_a   1.000
_cell.length_b   1.000
_cell.length_c   1.000
_cell.angle_alpha   90.00
_cell.angle_beta   90.00
_cell.angle_gamma   90.00
#
_symmetry.space_group_name_H-M   'P 1'
#
loop_
_entity.id
_entity.type
_entity.pdbx_description
1 polymer ?
#
loop_
_entity_poly.entity_id
_entity_poly.type
_entity_poly.pdbx_seq_one_letter_code
_entity_poly.pdbx_strand_id
1 'polypeptide(L)'
;MSIHVGDKVPSATLMEMQDGGPKPVKTDDLFAGKKVVVFALPGAFTPTCSAKHVPGFVQNFDALKAKGVDEIACVSVNDAFVMGAWGKDQKADGKVHMFADGNGDFTRALGLEFDASKFGMGKRSQRYSMVVDNGVVKSINVEQPGAFEVSSAEYMLNNTQLT
;
A
#
# COMPACT_ATOMS: atom_id res chain seq x y z
N MET A 1 -9.80 15.39 6.02
CA MET A 1 -8.62 15.94 5.33
C MET A 1 -7.65 14.81 5.04
N SER A 2 -7.07 14.81 3.85
CA SER A 2 -6.10 13.78 3.49
C SER A 2 -4.71 14.09 4.02
N ILE A 3 -3.93 13.03 4.24
CA ILE A 3 -2.57 13.13 4.73
C ILE A 3 -1.67 13.81 3.68
N HIS A 4 -0.63 14.50 4.13
CA HIS A 4 0.36 15.16 3.25
C HIS A 4 1.79 14.94 3.73
N VAL A 5 2.73 15.37 2.91
CA VAL A 5 4.17 15.35 3.24
C VAL A 5 4.40 16.09 4.55
N GLY A 6 5.19 15.48 5.43
CA GLY A 6 5.49 16.00 6.75
C GLY A 6 4.58 15.49 7.86
N ASP A 7 3.44 14.90 7.52
CA ASP A 7 2.53 14.36 8.51
C ASP A 7 3.04 13.02 9.03
N LYS A 8 2.74 12.75 10.29
CA LYS A 8 2.95 11.43 10.87
C LYS A 8 1.85 10.48 10.41
N VAL A 9 2.21 9.26 10.06
CA VAL A 9 1.24 8.23 9.69
C VAL A 9 0.38 7.88 10.90
N PRO A 10 -0.96 7.81 10.74
CA PRO A 10 -1.85 7.50 11.87
C PRO A 10 -1.60 6.11 12.45
N SER A 11 -1.79 5.99 13.77
CA SER A 11 -1.75 4.70 14.45
C SER A 11 -3.01 3.90 14.08
N ALA A 12 -2.80 2.72 13.56
CA ALA A 12 -3.88 1.80 13.21
C ALA A 12 -3.34 0.36 13.23
N THR A 13 -4.23 -0.61 13.16
CA THR A 13 -3.86 -2.01 13.08
C THR A 13 -4.27 -2.56 11.73
N LEU A 14 -3.30 -3.09 11.00
CA LEU A 14 -3.51 -3.84 9.76
C LEU A 14 -3.43 -5.33 10.07
N MET A 15 -3.91 -6.17 9.16
CA MET A 15 -3.76 -7.62 9.30
C MET A 15 -2.88 -8.14 8.17
N GLU A 16 -2.09 -9.15 8.46
CA GLU A 16 -1.26 -9.81 7.45
C GLU A 16 -1.40 -11.32 7.61
N MET A 17 -1.60 -12.01 6.49
CA MET A 17 -1.61 -13.47 6.49
C MET A 17 -0.18 -13.97 6.70
N GLN A 18 0.04 -14.69 7.77
CA GLN A 18 1.32 -15.29 8.11
C GLN A 18 1.14 -16.79 8.35
N ASP A 19 2.24 -17.49 8.60
CA ASP A 19 2.15 -18.90 8.98
C ASP A 19 1.29 -19.03 10.24
N GLY A 20 0.27 -19.89 10.16
CA GLY A 20 -0.66 -20.06 11.26
C GLY A 20 -1.89 -19.18 11.24
N GLY A 21 -2.01 -18.27 10.26
CA GLY A 21 -3.21 -17.46 10.05
C GLY A 21 -2.97 -15.95 10.09
N PRO A 22 -4.06 -15.16 10.10
CA PRO A 22 -3.95 -13.69 10.14
C PRO A 22 -3.31 -13.22 11.45
N LYS A 23 -2.40 -12.24 11.33
CA LYS A 23 -1.74 -11.63 12.48
C LYS A 23 -1.89 -10.11 12.43
N PRO A 24 -2.14 -9.45 13.56
CA PRO A 24 -2.20 -8.00 13.61
C PRO A 24 -0.80 -7.39 13.47
N VAL A 25 -0.71 -6.30 12.72
CA VAL A 25 0.51 -5.50 12.57
C VAL A 25 0.14 -4.05 12.84
N LYS A 26 0.73 -3.46 13.86
CA LYS A 26 0.50 -2.06 14.19
C LYS A 26 1.32 -1.18 13.28
N THR A 27 0.71 -0.11 12.75
CA THR A 27 1.44 0.84 11.89
C THR A 27 2.62 1.47 12.62
N ASP A 28 2.50 1.72 13.92
CA ASP A 28 3.61 2.25 14.72
C ASP A 28 4.85 1.36 14.64
N ASP A 29 4.65 0.05 14.70
CA ASP A 29 5.77 -0.92 14.62
C ASP A 29 6.27 -1.09 13.19
N LEU A 30 5.36 -1.07 12.22
CA LEU A 30 5.70 -1.23 10.81
C LEU A 30 6.65 -0.13 10.33
N PHE A 31 6.40 1.10 10.76
CA PHE A 31 7.15 2.26 10.25
C PHE A 31 8.32 2.70 11.12
N ALA A 32 8.42 2.20 12.35
CA ALA A 32 9.45 2.67 13.29
C ALA A 32 10.86 2.35 12.78
N GLY A 33 11.68 3.39 12.61
CA GLY A 33 13.08 3.27 12.24
C GLY A 33 13.32 2.75 10.82
N LYS A 34 12.30 2.74 9.96
CA LYS A 34 12.40 2.16 8.62
C LYS A 34 11.93 3.14 7.55
N LYS A 35 12.48 2.97 6.35
CA LYS A 35 11.96 3.60 5.14
C LYS A 35 11.06 2.59 4.43
N VAL A 36 9.77 2.87 4.38
CA VAL A 36 8.76 1.97 3.83
C VAL A 36 8.07 2.64 2.64
N VAL A 37 8.02 1.94 1.53
CA VAL A 37 7.18 2.34 0.40
C VAL A 37 5.83 1.69 0.59
N VAL A 38 4.78 2.49 0.61
CA VAL A 38 3.40 2.02 0.73
C VAL A 38 2.66 2.36 -0.55
N PHE A 39 1.96 1.39 -1.12
CA PHE A 39 1.02 1.66 -2.19
C PHE A 39 -0.32 1.02 -1.85
N ALA A 40 -1.39 1.66 -2.27
CA ALA A 40 -2.73 1.21 -2.01
C ALA A 40 -3.58 1.30 -3.26
N LEU A 41 -4.69 0.59 -3.25
CA LEU A 41 -5.50 0.38 -4.42
C LEU A 41 -6.92 0.00 -4.00
N PRO A 42 -7.92 0.16 -4.91
CA PRO A 42 -9.31 -0.11 -4.57
C PRO A 42 -9.64 -1.56 -4.22
N GLY A 43 -8.87 -2.53 -4.70
CA GLY A 43 -9.19 -3.90 -4.30
C GLY A 43 -8.30 -4.97 -4.91
N ALA A 44 -8.09 -6.04 -4.12
CA ALA A 44 -7.42 -7.25 -4.57
C ALA A 44 -8.18 -7.87 -5.75
N PHE A 45 -7.45 -8.47 -6.67
CA PHE A 45 -7.99 -9.14 -7.86
C PHE A 45 -8.75 -8.25 -8.84
N THR A 46 -8.72 -6.92 -8.66
CA THR A 46 -9.28 -6.00 -9.64
C THR A 46 -8.29 -5.78 -10.79
N PRO A 47 -8.75 -5.34 -12.00
CA PRO A 47 -7.91 -5.40 -13.21
C PRO A 47 -6.59 -4.65 -13.14
N THR A 48 -6.59 -3.33 -12.90
CA THR A 48 -5.35 -2.53 -12.87
C THR A 48 -4.46 -2.92 -11.69
N CYS A 49 -5.05 -3.23 -10.54
CA CYS A 49 -4.32 -3.64 -9.36
C CYS A 49 -3.52 -4.92 -9.63
N SER A 50 -4.14 -5.90 -10.28
CA SER A 50 -3.54 -7.21 -10.57
C SER A 50 -2.63 -7.19 -11.80
N ALA A 51 -2.95 -6.36 -12.80
CA ALA A 51 -2.21 -6.35 -14.06
C ALA A 51 -1.00 -5.42 -14.05
N LYS A 52 -1.04 -4.34 -13.26
CA LYS A 52 -0.03 -3.28 -13.35
C LYS A 52 0.54 -2.84 -12.00
N HIS A 53 -0.31 -2.56 -11.01
CA HIS A 53 0.15 -1.90 -9.77
C HIS A 53 1.06 -2.82 -8.95
N VAL A 54 0.55 -3.97 -8.52
CA VAL A 54 1.35 -4.94 -7.76
C VAL A 54 2.52 -5.47 -8.58
N PRO A 55 2.32 -5.90 -9.86
CA PRO A 55 3.45 -6.40 -10.65
C PRO A 55 4.59 -5.39 -10.79
N GLY A 56 4.28 -4.10 -10.93
CA GLY A 56 5.31 -3.06 -11.02
C GLY A 56 6.19 -3.01 -9.78
N PHE A 57 5.62 -3.10 -8.59
CA PHE A 57 6.40 -3.11 -7.36
C PHE A 57 7.17 -4.42 -7.16
N VAL A 58 6.61 -5.55 -7.56
CA VAL A 58 7.31 -6.84 -7.50
C VAL A 58 8.53 -6.82 -8.44
N GLN A 59 8.36 -6.33 -9.67
CA GLN A 59 9.44 -6.26 -10.66
C GLN A 59 10.54 -5.28 -10.28
N ASN A 60 10.20 -4.19 -9.60
CA ASN A 60 11.13 -3.15 -9.20
C ASN A 60 11.63 -3.30 -7.76
N PHE A 61 11.40 -4.44 -7.14
CA PHE A 61 11.79 -4.70 -5.75
C PHE A 61 13.29 -4.42 -5.52
N ASP A 62 14.16 -5.00 -6.36
CA ASP A 62 15.61 -4.84 -6.20
C ASP A 62 16.04 -3.39 -6.38
N ALA A 63 15.46 -2.68 -7.35
CA ALA A 63 15.77 -1.28 -7.61
C ALA A 63 15.40 -0.40 -6.42
N LEU A 64 14.24 -0.64 -5.80
CA LEU A 64 13.79 0.10 -4.62
C LEU A 64 14.68 -0.21 -3.41
N LYS A 65 15.04 -1.47 -3.21
CA LYS A 65 15.95 -1.86 -2.11
C LYS A 65 17.31 -1.22 -2.28
N ALA A 66 17.82 -1.14 -3.50
CA ALA A 66 19.10 -0.50 -3.79
C ALA A 66 19.09 1.00 -3.46
N LYS A 67 17.93 1.62 -3.42
CA LYS A 67 17.75 3.03 -3.06
C LYS A 67 17.54 3.25 -1.56
N GLY A 68 17.67 2.23 -0.75
CA GLY A 68 17.56 2.33 0.71
C GLY A 68 16.16 2.07 1.27
N VAL A 69 15.24 1.58 0.46
CA VAL A 69 13.91 1.18 0.93
C VAL A 69 14.04 -0.12 1.73
N ASP A 70 13.55 -0.11 2.97
CA ASP A 70 13.63 -1.27 3.85
C ASP A 70 12.52 -2.28 3.57
N GLU A 71 11.31 -1.79 3.31
CA GLU A 71 10.16 -2.66 3.07
C GLU A 71 9.19 -2.01 2.06
N ILE A 72 8.46 -2.86 1.34
CA ILE A 72 7.39 -2.45 0.43
C ILE A 72 6.09 -3.05 0.95
N ALA A 73 5.08 -2.23 1.11
CA ALA A 73 3.78 -2.62 1.66
C ALA A 73 2.65 -2.25 0.72
N CYS A 74 1.80 -3.22 0.41
CA CYS A 74 0.54 -3.01 -0.30
C CYS A 74 -0.58 -2.99 0.73
N VAL A 75 -1.47 -2.00 0.64
CA VAL A 75 -2.62 -1.88 1.54
C VAL A 75 -3.89 -1.87 0.71
N SER A 76 -4.87 -2.66 1.11
CA SER A 76 -6.17 -2.69 0.48
C SER A 76 -7.27 -2.94 1.52
N VAL A 77 -8.45 -2.39 1.27
CA VAL A 77 -9.64 -2.63 2.10
C VAL A 77 -10.23 -3.98 1.69
N ASN A 78 -9.52 -5.03 2.07
CA ASN A 78 -9.88 -6.44 1.90
C ASN A 78 -9.47 -7.15 3.19
N ASP A 79 -9.96 -8.34 3.41
CA ASP A 79 -9.53 -9.12 4.57
C ASP A 79 -8.18 -9.81 4.33
N ALA A 80 -7.59 -10.35 5.40
CA ALA A 80 -6.28 -10.98 5.33
C ALA A 80 -6.26 -12.25 4.49
N PHE A 81 -7.36 -12.97 4.44
CA PHE A 81 -7.46 -14.19 3.63
C PHE A 81 -7.36 -13.86 2.15
N VAL A 82 -8.09 -12.84 1.71
CA VAL A 82 -8.03 -12.35 0.33
C VAL A 82 -6.64 -11.81 0.00
N MET A 83 -6.07 -10.99 0.88
CA MET A 83 -4.75 -10.41 0.65
C MET A 83 -3.66 -11.48 0.59
N GLY A 84 -3.75 -12.49 1.43
CA GLY A 84 -2.80 -13.62 1.39
C GLY A 84 -2.87 -14.40 0.09
N ALA A 85 -4.08 -14.70 -0.38
CA ALA A 85 -4.29 -15.39 -1.65
C ALA A 85 -3.80 -14.55 -2.83
N TRP A 86 -4.09 -13.25 -2.81
CA TRP A 86 -3.67 -12.34 -3.87
C TRP A 86 -2.15 -12.19 -3.93
N GLY A 87 -1.50 -12.14 -2.76
CA GLY A 87 -0.04 -12.10 -2.69
C GLY A 87 0.61 -13.31 -3.35
N LYS A 88 0.05 -14.50 -3.14
CA LYS A 88 0.52 -15.72 -3.80
C LYS A 88 0.29 -15.67 -5.31
N ASP A 89 -0.91 -15.24 -5.72
CA ASP A 89 -1.25 -15.08 -7.13
C ASP A 89 -0.29 -14.11 -7.85
N GLN A 90 0.07 -13.02 -7.17
CA GLN A 90 0.96 -11.99 -7.72
C GLN A 90 2.44 -12.30 -7.54
N LYS A 91 2.78 -13.42 -6.89
CA LYS A 91 4.16 -13.81 -6.60
C LYS A 91 4.90 -12.75 -5.80
N ALA A 92 4.21 -12.16 -4.84
CA ALA A 92 4.73 -11.07 -4.01
C ALA A 92 5.47 -11.56 -2.77
N ASP A 93 5.41 -12.85 -2.44
CA ASP A 93 6.02 -13.41 -1.24
C ASP A 93 7.51 -13.05 -1.14
N GLY A 94 7.92 -12.54 0.02
CA GLY A 94 9.30 -12.15 0.26
C GLY A 94 9.69 -10.80 -0.34
N LYS A 95 8.80 -10.15 -1.09
CA LYS A 95 9.07 -8.87 -1.75
C LYS A 95 8.13 -7.76 -1.29
N VAL A 96 6.84 -8.01 -1.29
CA VAL A 96 5.82 -7.03 -0.91
C VAL A 96 4.95 -7.63 0.19
N HIS A 97 4.84 -6.89 1.30
CA HIS A 97 3.88 -7.24 2.36
C HIS A 97 2.47 -6.90 1.88
N MET A 98 1.56 -7.85 1.98
CA MET A 98 0.17 -7.67 1.55
C MET A 98 -0.70 -7.44 2.79
N PHE A 99 -0.85 -6.18 3.17
CA PHE A 99 -1.59 -5.82 4.38
C PHE A 99 -3.07 -5.61 4.10
N ALA A 100 -3.89 -6.16 4.97
CA ALA A 100 -5.33 -6.05 4.93
C ALA A 100 -5.80 -4.93 5.85
N ASP A 101 -6.48 -3.93 5.29
CA ASP A 101 -7.19 -2.90 6.03
C ASP A 101 -8.69 -3.20 5.96
N GLY A 102 -9.06 -4.40 6.44
CA GLY A 102 -10.39 -4.97 6.24
C GLY A 102 -11.53 -4.10 6.75
N ASN A 103 -11.30 -3.39 7.85
CA ASN A 103 -12.32 -2.48 8.42
C ASN A 103 -12.24 -1.07 7.84
N GLY A 104 -11.22 -0.77 7.03
CA GLY A 104 -11.03 0.56 6.45
C GLY A 104 -10.52 1.62 7.41
N ASP A 105 -10.10 1.24 8.62
CA ASP A 105 -9.70 2.19 9.65
C ASP A 105 -8.49 3.02 9.25
N PHE A 106 -7.47 2.38 8.70
CA PHE A 106 -6.25 3.05 8.25
C PHE A 106 -6.56 3.99 7.07
N THR A 107 -7.30 3.50 6.10
CA THR A 107 -7.70 4.26 4.91
C THR A 107 -8.49 5.51 5.30
N ARG A 108 -9.45 5.38 6.23
CA ARG A 108 -10.22 6.53 6.73
C ARG A 108 -9.34 7.51 7.49
N ALA A 109 -8.43 7.00 8.32
CA ALA A 109 -7.53 7.85 9.09
C ALA A 109 -6.60 8.66 8.19
N LEU A 110 -6.21 8.11 7.03
CA LEU A 110 -5.41 8.84 6.03
C LEU A 110 -6.25 9.86 5.26
N GLY A 111 -7.58 9.76 5.29
CA GLY A 111 -8.45 10.62 4.50
C GLY A 111 -8.47 10.22 3.02
N LEU A 112 -8.21 8.97 2.70
CA LEU A 112 -8.09 8.48 1.31
C LEU A 112 -9.13 7.41 0.97
N GLU A 113 -10.29 7.48 1.62
CA GLU A 113 -11.40 6.58 1.33
C GLU A 113 -12.00 6.86 -0.05
N PHE A 114 -12.42 5.81 -0.72
CA PHE A 114 -13.07 5.87 -2.02
C PHE A 114 -14.39 5.11 -1.95
N ASP A 115 -15.47 5.77 -2.35
CA ASP A 115 -16.79 5.13 -2.37
C ASP A 115 -16.97 4.40 -3.70
N ALA A 116 -16.84 3.08 -3.65
CA ALA A 116 -17.01 2.21 -4.81
C ALA A 116 -18.36 1.48 -4.79
N SER A 117 -19.37 2.06 -4.10
CA SER A 117 -20.68 1.44 -3.95
C SER A 117 -21.35 1.16 -5.28
N LYS A 118 -21.17 2.02 -6.29
CA LYS A 118 -21.77 1.81 -7.61
C LYS A 118 -21.22 0.57 -8.33
N PHE A 119 -20.06 0.07 -7.90
CA PHE A 119 -19.49 -1.17 -8.41
C PHE A 119 -19.76 -2.37 -7.49
N GLY A 120 -20.61 -2.19 -6.48
CA GLY A 120 -20.87 -3.22 -5.49
C GLY A 120 -19.75 -3.49 -4.52
N MET A 121 -18.80 -2.56 -4.38
CA MET A 121 -17.60 -2.78 -3.59
C MET A 121 -17.57 -2.02 -2.25
N GLY A 122 -18.53 -1.12 -2.04
CA GLY A 122 -18.60 -0.34 -0.80
C GLY A 122 -17.45 0.66 -0.66
N LYS A 123 -17.02 0.90 0.55
CA LYS A 123 -15.93 1.84 0.83
C LYS A 123 -14.58 1.15 0.65
N ARG A 124 -13.74 1.73 -0.18
CA ARG A 124 -12.41 1.21 -0.52
C ARG A 124 -11.37 2.34 -0.38
N SER A 125 -10.14 2.07 -0.78
CA SER A 125 -9.07 3.06 -0.80
C SER A 125 -8.96 3.69 -2.18
N GLN A 126 -8.62 4.98 -2.22
CA GLN A 126 -8.08 5.58 -3.43
C GLN A 126 -6.76 4.89 -3.77
N ARG A 127 -6.34 5.01 -5.03
CA ARG A 127 -5.05 4.48 -5.48
C ARG A 127 -3.98 5.53 -5.20
N TYR A 128 -2.94 5.12 -4.49
CA TYR A 128 -1.83 6.02 -4.18
C TYR A 128 -0.54 5.24 -3.95
N SER A 129 0.58 5.97 -3.94
CA SER A 129 1.83 5.48 -3.38
C SER A 129 2.43 6.56 -2.49
N MET A 130 3.17 6.15 -1.46
CA MET A 130 3.86 7.09 -0.58
C MET A 130 5.15 6.47 -0.06
N VAL A 131 6.08 7.34 0.31
CA VAL A 131 7.30 6.98 1.01
C VAL A 131 7.19 7.47 2.43
N VAL A 132 7.37 6.57 3.38
CA VAL A 132 7.31 6.87 4.81
C VAL A 132 8.67 6.56 5.41
N ASP A 133 9.26 7.55 6.08
CA ASP A 133 10.55 7.38 6.74
C ASP A 133 10.37 7.60 8.25
N ASN A 134 10.57 6.55 9.02
CA ASN A 134 10.41 6.57 10.48
C ASN A 134 9.04 7.17 10.89
N GLY A 135 7.99 6.73 10.22
CA GLY A 135 6.61 7.14 10.52
C GLY A 135 6.17 8.48 9.95
N VAL A 136 7.03 9.18 9.23
CA VAL A 136 6.71 10.49 8.63
C VAL A 136 6.63 10.37 7.12
N VAL A 137 5.57 10.91 6.53
CA VAL A 137 5.37 10.91 5.07
C VAL A 137 6.38 11.84 4.41
N LYS A 138 7.21 11.29 3.52
CA LYS A 138 8.21 12.05 2.76
C LYS A 138 7.74 12.35 1.35
N SER A 139 6.88 11.51 0.80
CA SER A 139 6.32 11.70 -0.53
C SER A 139 4.98 10.99 -0.58
N ILE A 140 4.01 11.56 -1.28
CA ILE A 140 2.73 10.91 -1.54
C ILE A 140 2.18 11.38 -2.88
N ASN A 141 1.70 10.42 -3.69
CA ASN A 141 1.08 10.68 -4.99
C ASN A 141 -0.24 9.92 -5.04
N VAL A 142 -1.33 10.66 -5.12
CA VAL A 142 -2.68 10.10 -5.16
C VAL A 142 -3.20 10.23 -6.59
N GLU A 143 -3.70 9.12 -7.14
CA GLU A 143 -4.26 9.09 -8.49
C GLU A 143 -5.59 9.82 -8.57
N GLN A 144 -5.87 10.38 -9.74
CA GLN A 144 -7.23 10.77 -10.07
C GLN A 144 -8.08 9.50 -10.24
N PRO A 145 -9.40 9.56 -9.97
CA PRO A 145 -10.25 8.37 -10.11
C PRO A 145 -10.10 7.70 -11.47
N GLY A 146 -9.80 6.40 -11.45
CA GLY A 146 -9.61 5.61 -12.66
C GLY A 146 -8.26 5.72 -13.34
N ALA A 147 -7.37 6.61 -12.88
CA ALA A 147 -6.05 6.80 -13.48
C ALA A 147 -4.99 5.89 -12.85
N PHE A 148 -3.92 5.63 -13.60
CA PHE A 148 -2.73 4.96 -13.13
C PHE A 148 -1.51 5.62 -13.77
N GLU A 149 -1.09 6.76 -13.23
CA GLU A 149 -0.04 7.60 -13.81
C GLU A 149 1.06 7.95 -12.81
N VAL A 150 0.70 8.22 -11.54
CA VAL A 150 1.62 8.80 -10.56
C VAL A 150 1.89 7.89 -9.34
N SER A 151 1.30 6.70 -9.29
CA SER A 151 1.43 5.80 -8.14
C SER A 151 2.21 4.51 -8.45
N SER A 152 2.75 4.38 -9.64
CA SER A 152 3.52 3.19 -10.03
C SER A 152 4.91 3.19 -9.39
N ALA A 153 5.53 2.01 -9.35
CA ALA A 153 6.91 1.86 -8.91
C ALA A 153 7.86 2.64 -9.82
N GLU A 154 7.62 2.58 -11.14
CA GLU A 154 8.43 3.30 -12.13
C GLU A 154 8.36 4.81 -11.92
N TYR A 155 7.15 5.34 -11.69
CA TYR A 155 7.00 6.76 -11.43
C TYR A 155 7.76 7.17 -10.16
N MET A 156 7.67 6.36 -9.11
CA MET A 156 8.38 6.62 -7.85
C MET A 156 9.89 6.63 -8.06
N LEU A 157 10.43 5.65 -8.78
CA LEU A 157 11.87 5.57 -9.05
C LEU A 157 12.38 6.76 -9.85
N ASN A 158 11.57 7.29 -10.77
CA ASN A 158 11.96 8.38 -11.67
C ASN A 158 11.69 9.77 -11.11
N ASN A 159 10.77 9.91 -10.15
CA ASN A 159 10.25 11.21 -9.72
C ASN A 159 10.36 11.48 -8.23
N THR A 160 10.89 10.54 -7.44
CA THR A 160 10.97 10.66 -5.99
C THR A 160 12.39 10.39 -5.51
N GLN A 161 12.88 11.27 -4.65
CA GLN A 161 14.19 11.04 -4.02
C GLN A 161 14.00 10.04 -2.86
N LEU A 162 14.62 8.86 -2.98
CA LEU A 162 14.51 7.78 -1.99
C LEU A 162 15.71 7.70 -1.06
N THR A 163 16.81 8.29 -1.44
CA THR A 163 18.05 8.30 -0.65
C THR A 163 18.27 9.60 0.08
#